data_ccb8cd5d00b827e0b4d7b1923b5f5abe
#
_entry.id   ccb8cd5d00b827e0b4d7b1923b5f5abe
#
_cell.length_a   1.000
_cell.length_b   1.000
_cell.length_c   1.000
_cell.angle_alpha   90.00
_cell.angle_beta   90.00
_cell.angle_gamma   90.00
#
_symmetry.space_group_name_H-M   'P 1'
#
loop_
_entity.id
_entity.type
_entity.pdbx_description
1 polymer ?
#
loop_
_entity_poly.entity_id
_entity_poly.type
_entity_poly.pdbx_seq_one_letter_code
_entity_poly.pdbx_strand_id
1 'polypeptide(L)'
;MVNVIVLFPKTEVARSIRNLLVRSGFEVTAVCATGAQVVQRMEGVEEGLVVCGYKCSDMIYSELREYLSGEIKMLLIASRQYLDDCVYPNV
;
A
#
# COMPACT_ATOMS: atom_id res chain seq x y z
N MET A 1 -3.47 16.56 7.60
CA MET A 1 -2.34 15.63 7.63
C MET A 1 -2.72 14.34 6.93
N VAL A 2 -1.90 13.86 6.02
CA VAL A 2 -2.21 12.67 5.23
C VAL A 2 -1.80 11.42 5.98
N ASN A 3 -2.72 10.44 6.11
CA ASN A 3 -2.41 9.15 6.68
C ASN A 3 -1.66 8.31 5.65
N VAL A 4 -0.48 7.82 6.00
CA VAL A 4 0.31 6.96 5.12
C VAL A 4 0.40 5.58 5.74
N ILE A 5 -0.06 4.59 5.00
CA ILE A 5 0.00 3.19 5.44
C ILE A 5 0.87 2.41 4.46
N VAL A 6 1.75 1.58 5.00
CA VAL A 6 2.61 0.69 4.23
C VAL A 6 2.02 -0.71 4.33
N LEU A 7 1.80 -1.35 3.18
CA LEU A 7 1.21 -2.68 3.10
C LEU A 7 2.11 -3.61 2.28
N PHE A 8 2.76 -4.54 2.95
CA PHE A 8 3.54 -5.60 2.31
C PHE A 8 3.41 -6.87 3.14
N PRO A 9 3.26 -8.03 2.51
CA PRO A 9 3.13 -9.29 3.24
C PRO A 9 4.42 -9.69 3.97
N LYS A 10 5.57 -9.26 3.46
CA LYS A 10 6.86 -9.53 4.11
C LYS A 10 7.23 -8.37 5.01
N THR A 11 7.39 -8.64 6.29
CA THR A 11 7.71 -7.63 7.30
C THR A 11 8.99 -6.87 6.97
N GLU A 12 10.00 -7.56 6.47
CA GLU A 12 11.28 -6.94 6.14
C GLU A 12 11.13 -5.89 5.04
N VAL A 13 10.35 -6.22 4.01
CA VAL A 13 10.09 -5.29 2.92
C VAL A 13 9.29 -4.10 3.42
N ALA A 14 8.25 -4.36 4.19
CA ALA A 14 7.42 -3.30 4.76
C ALA A 14 8.23 -2.32 5.59
N ARG A 15 9.12 -2.86 6.42
CA ARG A 15 9.98 -2.04 7.29
C ARG A 15 10.95 -1.20 6.48
N SER A 16 11.54 -1.76 5.43
CA SER A 16 12.46 -1.04 4.57
C SER A 16 11.77 0.12 3.85
N ILE A 17 10.58 -0.11 3.33
CA ILE A 17 9.79 0.93 2.66
C ILE A 17 9.37 2.00 3.68
N ARG A 18 8.93 1.60 4.85
CA ARG A 18 8.57 2.53 5.92
C ARG A 18 9.74 3.44 6.27
N ASN A 19 10.93 2.87 6.45
CA ASN A 19 12.12 3.65 6.81
C ASN A 19 12.48 4.64 5.70
N LEU A 20 12.35 4.22 4.45
CA LEU A 20 12.59 5.10 3.31
C LEU A 20 11.63 6.27 3.31
N LEU A 21 10.35 6.02 3.55
CA LEU A 21 9.34 7.06 3.58
C LEU A 21 9.56 8.04 4.73
N VAL A 22 9.89 7.53 5.91
CA VAL A 22 10.17 8.38 7.07
C VAL A 22 11.37 9.28 6.79
N ARG A 23 12.41 8.75 6.19
CA ARG A 23 13.59 9.53 5.81
C ARG A 23 13.27 10.60 4.76
N SER A 24 12.28 10.34 3.93
CA SER A 24 11.85 11.27 2.89
C SER A 24 10.88 12.34 3.42
N GLY A 25 10.58 12.33 4.70
CA GLY A 25 9.72 13.33 5.31
C GLY A 25 8.25 12.94 5.46
N PHE A 26 7.90 11.70 5.13
CA PHE A 26 6.53 11.22 5.31
C PHE A 26 6.33 10.68 6.72
N GLU A 27 5.12 10.87 7.22
CA GLU A 27 4.74 10.34 8.53
C GLU A 27 3.91 9.08 8.29
N VAL A 28 4.52 7.93 8.56
CA VAL A 28 3.86 6.64 8.35
C VAL A 28 3.01 6.31 9.57
N THR A 29 1.71 6.20 9.35
CA THR A 29 0.74 5.97 10.42
C THR A 29 0.71 4.51 10.87
N ALA A 30 0.84 3.59 9.92
CA ALA A 30 0.75 2.17 10.22
C ALA A 30 1.47 1.33 9.17
N VAL A 31 1.88 0.13 9.57
CA VAL A 31 2.43 -0.88 8.68
C VAL A 31 1.52 -2.10 8.79
N CYS A 32 1.00 -2.55 7.67
CA CYS A 32 0.06 -3.66 7.62
C CYS A 32 0.61 -4.81 6.79
N ALA A 33 0.14 -6.02 7.07
CA ALA A 33 0.51 -7.22 6.32
C ALA A 33 -0.62 -7.72 5.42
N THR A 34 -1.85 -7.29 5.67
CA THR A 34 -3.03 -7.73 4.90
C THR A 34 -3.84 -6.53 4.42
N GLY A 35 -4.56 -6.74 3.32
CA GLY A 35 -5.48 -5.71 2.82
C GLY A 35 -6.61 -5.42 3.78
N ALA A 36 -7.09 -6.45 4.49
CA ALA A 36 -8.14 -6.27 5.49
C ALA A 36 -7.71 -5.29 6.59
N GLN A 37 -6.45 -5.36 7.01
CA GLN A 37 -5.92 -4.42 8.00
C GLN A 37 -5.91 -2.99 7.46
N VAL A 38 -5.57 -2.81 6.20
CA VAL A 38 -5.57 -1.49 5.56
C VAL A 38 -6.98 -0.92 5.52
N VAL A 39 -7.94 -1.72 5.08
CA VAL A 39 -9.34 -1.30 5.01
C VAL A 39 -9.83 -0.85 6.38
N GLN A 40 -9.51 -1.63 7.41
CA GLN A 40 -9.91 -1.30 8.78
C GLN A 40 -9.27 0.01 9.25
N ARG A 41 -7.99 0.21 8.95
CA ARG A 41 -7.28 1.42 9.36
C ARG A 41 -7.75 2.66 8.61
N MET A 42 -8.23 2.51 7.39
CA MET A 42 -8.71 3.61 6.56
C MET A 42 -10.19 3.88 6.73
N GLU A 43 -10.89 3.12 7.55
CA GLU A 43 -12.30 3.34 7.83
C GLU A 43 -12.49 4.70 8.50
N GLY A 44 -13.32 5.55 7.90
CA GLY A 44 -13.54 6.89 8.39
C GLY A 44 -12.45 7.89 8.04
N VAL A 45 -11.39 7.48 7.37
CA VAL A 45 -10.33 8.38 6.93
C VAL A 45 -10.72 9.02 5.61
N GLU A 46 -10.70 10.34 5.56
CA GLU A 46 -11.08 11.08 4.36
C GLU A 46 -9.97 11.16 3.33
N GLU A 47 -8.72 11.18 3.77
CA GLU A 47 -7.60 11.38 2.88
C GLU A 47 -6.43 10.53 3.35
N GLY A 48 -5.78 9.84 2.43
CA GLY A 48 -4.66 8.99 2.80
C GLY A 48 -3.89 8.47 1.59
N LEU A 49 -2.79 7.78 1.89
CA LEU A 49 -1.94 7.14 0.90
C LEU A 49 -1.61 5.73 1.38
N VAL A 50 -1.84 4.76 0.51
CA VAL A 50 -1.44 3.37 0.76
C VAL A 50 -0.27 3.05 -0.17
N VAL A 51 0.86 2.70 0.41
CA VAL A 51 2.04 2.25 -0.34
C VAL A 51 2.07 0.72 -0.26
N CYS A 52 1.88 0.05 -1.37
CA CYS A 52 1.71 -1.41 -1.36
C CYS A 52 2.42 -2.07 -2.54
N GLY A 53 2.61 -3.38 -2.42
CA GLY A 53 3.06 -4.20 -3.53
C GLY A 53 1.89 -4.64 -4.40
N TYR A 54 2.20 -5.42 -5.43
CA TYR A 54 1.19 -5.91 -6.37
C TYR A 54 0.08 -6.69 -5.67
N LYS A 55 0.45 -7.53 -4.73
CA LYS A 55 -0.52 -8.30 -3.95
C LYS A 55 -0.04 -8.47 -2.51
N CYS A 56 -0.98 -8.64 -1.62
CA CYS A 56 -0.73 -9.07 -0.26
C CYS A 56 -1.33 -10.47 -0.07
N SER A 57 -1.29 -10.97 1.16
CA SER A 57 -1.70 -12.37 1.40
C SER A 57 -3.17 -12.65 1.12
N ASP A 58 -4.02 -11.64 1.21
CA ASP A 58 -5.48 -11.83 1.10
C ASP A 58 -6.11 -11.20 -0.14
N MET A 59 -5.42 -10.30 -0.83
CA MET A 59 -5.98 -9.65 -2.02
C MET A 59 -4.89 -9.01 -2.89
N ILE A 60 -5.23 -8.72 -4.14
CA ILE A 60 -4.36 -7.94 -5.01
C ILE A 60 -4.71 -6.46 -4.89
N TYR A 61 -3.82 -5.58 -5.39
CA TYR A 61 -3.97 -4.14 -5.23
C TYR A 61 -5.28 -3.60 -5.82
N SER A 62 -5.76 -4.18 -6.92
CA SER A 62 -6.99 -3.72 -7.56
C SER A 62 -8.22 -4.03 -6.72
N GLU A 63 -8.22 -5.16 -6.02
CA GLU A 63 -9.28 -5.48 -5.08
C GLU A 63 -9.28 -4.52 -3.89
N LEU A 64 -8.09 -4.23 -3.37
CA LEU A 64 -7.93 -3.27 -2.28
C LEU A 64 -8.46 -1.90 -2.69
N ARG A 65 -8.17 -1.47 -3.92
CA ARG A 65 -8.64 -0.18 -4.44
C ARG A 65 -10.15 -0.05 -4.35
N GLU A 66 -10.88 -1.14 -4.59
CA GLU A 66 -12.34 -1.13 -4.54
C GLU A 66 -12.89 -0.94 -3.14
N TYR A 67 -12.15 -1.34 -2.12
CA TYR A 67 -12.57 -1.18 -0.73
C TYR A 67 -12.28 0.21 -0.16
N LEU A 68 -11.45 1.00 -0.83
CA LEU A 68 -11.02 2.30 -0.33
C LEU A 68 -11.77 3.41 -1.05
N SER A 69 -11.98 4.53 -0.35
CA SER A 69 -12.63 5.69 -0.97
C SER A 69 -11.74 6.30 -2.05
N GLY A 70 -12.33 7.04 -2.97
CA GLY A 70 -11.61 7.68 -4.04
C GLY A 70 -10.58 8.72 -3.58
N GLU A 71 -10.73 9.20 -2.36
CA GLU A 71 -9.79 10.18 -1.78
C GLU A 71 -8.53 9.51 -1.22
N ILE A 72 -8.55 8.19 -1.06
CA ILE A 72 -7.38 7.43 -0.63
C ILE A 72 -6.59 7.08 -1.89
N LYS A 73 -5.36 7.53 -1.95
CA LYS A 73 -4.47 7.25 -3.08
C LYS A 73 -3.65 5.99 -2.82
N MET A 74 -3.29 5.31 -3.88
CA MET A 74 -2.46 4.11 -3.79
C MET A 74 -1.20 4.30 -4.62
N LEU A 75 -0.05 4.00 -4.01
CA LEU A 75 1.22 3.94 -4.71
C LEU A 75 1.64 2.48 -4.77
N LEU A 76 1.68 1.95 -5.99
CA LEU A 76 2.07 0.58 -6.23
C LEU A 76 3.58 0.49 -6.43
N ILE A 77 4.23 -0.30 -5.59
CA ILE A 77 5.64 -0.62 -5.75
C ILE A 77 5.73 -2.08 -6.15
N ALA A 78 6.19 -2.35 -7.36
CA ALA A 78 6.29 -3.71 -7.87
C ALA A 78 7.72 -3.97 -8.34
N SER A 79 8.18 -5.20 -8.20
CA SER A 79 9.45 -5.57 -8.76
C SER A 79 9.31 -5.65 -10.29
N ARG A 80 10.43 -5.48 -10.97
CA ARG A 80 10.47 -5.59 -12.42
C ARG A 80 9.98 -6.98 -12.88
N GLN A 81 10.24 -7.99 -12.08
CA GLN A 81 9.81 -9.35 -12.37
C GLN A 81 8.28 -9.45 -12.45
N TYR A 82 7.56 -8.77 -11.56
CA TYR A 82 6.10 -8.74 -11.61
C TYR A 82 5.60 -8.05 -12.86
N LEU A 83 6.26 -6.98 -13.27
CA LEU A 83 5.86 -6.24 -14.46
C LEU A 83 6.08 -7.05 -15.72
N ASP A 84 7.13 -7.89 -15.74
CA ASP A 84 7.42 -8.75 -16.88
C ASP A 84 6.47 -9.94 -16.95
N ASP A 85 6.10 -10.52 -15.81
CA ASP A 85 5.23 -11.69 -15.74
C ASP A 85 3.76 -11.34 -15.88
N CYS A 86 3.39 -10.14 -15.46
CA CYS A 86 2.01 -9.69 -15.44
C CYS A 86 1.93 -8.38 -16.20
N VAL A 87 1.20 -8.36 -17.28
CA VAL A 87 1.06 -7.14 -18.07
C VAL A 87 0.15 -6.17 -17.34
N TYR A 88 0.71 -5.06 -16.86
CA TYR A 88 -0.04 -3.98 -16.21
C TYR A 88 0.10 -2.72 -17.04
N PRO A 89 -0.77 -2.52 -18.00
CA PRO A 89 -0.64 -1.38 -18.90
C PRO A 89 -0.81 -0.02 -18.22
N ASN A 90 -1.39 0.01 -17.05
CA ASN A 90 -1.72 1.25 -16.36
C ASN A 90 -1.01 1.44 -15.02
N VAL A 91 0.08 0.75 -14.82
CA VAL A 91 0.87 0.87 -13.59
C VAL A 91 2.06 1.77 -13.80
#